data_094f514a527497cab811f281b116cf04
#
_entry.id   094f514a527497cab811f281b116cf04
#
_cell.length_a   1.000
_cell.length_b   1.000
_cell.length_c   1.000
_cell.angle_alpha   90.00
_cell.angle_beta   90.00
_cell.angle_gamma   90.00
#
_symmetry.space_group_name_H-M   'P 1'
#
loop_
_entity.id
_entity.type
_entity.pdbx_description
1 polymer ?
#
loop_
_entity_poly.entity_id
_entity_poly.type
_entity_poly.pdbx_seq_one_letter_code
_entity_poly.pdbx_strand_id
1 'polypeptide(L)'
;MKKIAAAGLVSALLGSVFGGVAGAAEYPAPASAASTSNPLTMGVGDRAAAVSAPGIALSSFSILPSLYVGGGYNDNITATNTNEKADWILTVKPAVTVKSDWTQHYLGFDGYFQSGSYAKYSDADYQNYSVGTNGRLDMADNLELIGYARFSHLNELPGDDETDTGLTSPLPYDQTTAGVGFRKQFNRMWTRVLFDFRDRAFDDAIDGVPTDQSYRDGQDYKISGRVGYDISPLTSVFVGGSYGWAFMDDPDYNAEEYEVITGFEFQPSRLTRGEIFIGYKYWDSEGDIDSIPHFTYGANLDWFATPLLTINFNAKQEVLTSNFDYAGLSGSSVLSSTVGIRGDYEWRRNILLSAWFSYQNQNYEDYPRDDDQYVAGAELRYLYNRYATFRLTYNYTDYASSLNGVNGVEDYQQSVVSGGIVLTY
;
A
#
# COMPACT_ATOMS: atom_id res chain seq x y z
N MET A 1 -2.30 -9.81 -36.65
CA MET A 1 -2.56 -10.56 -35.42
C MET A 1 -1.43 -10.23 -34.45
N LYS A 2 -1.61 -9.24 -33.59
CA LYS A 2 -0.59 -8.79 -32.62
C LYS A 2 -1.08 -9.17 -31.24
N LYS A 3 -0.31 -10.03 -30.54
CA LYS A 3 -0.54 -10.39 -29.15
C LYS A 3 -0.21 -9.16 -28.30
N ILE A 4 -1.20 -8.62 -27.61
CA ILE A 4 -1.04 -7.52 -26.67
C ILE A 4 -0.76 -8.15 -25.31
N ALA A 5 0.42 -7.89 -24.79
CA ALA A 5 0.85 -8.36 -23.47
C ALA A 5 0.27 -7.44 -22.38
N ALA A 6 -0.47 -8.01 -21.45
CA ALA A 6 -0.96 -7.32 -20.26
C ALA A 6 0.14 -7.32 -19.19
N ALA A 7 0.88 -6.22 -19.07
CA ALA A 7 2.07 -6.11 -18.22
C ALA A 7 1.86 -5.32 -16.92
N GLY A 8 0.63 -5.02 -16.51
CA GLY A 8 0.38 -4.03 -15.46
C GLY A 8 0.15 -4.55 -14.03
N LEU A 9 0.06 -5.86 -13.78
CA LEU A 9 -0.46 -6.39 -12.50
C LEU A 9 0.57 -7.15 -11.63
N VAL A 10 1.77 -7.40 -12.11
CA VAL A 10 2.77 -8.17 -11.33
C VAL A 10 3.55 -7.30 -10.35
N SER A 11 3.56 -5.99 -10.52
CA SER A 11 4.26 -5.05 -9.63
C SER A 11 3.63 -4.93 -8.23
N ALA A 12 2.32 -5.06 -8.12
CA ALA A 12 1.61 -4.95 -6.84
C ALA A 12 1.78 -6.18 -5.92
N LEU A 13 2.04 -7.36 -6.49
CA LEU A 13 2.22 -8.60 -5.71
C LEU A 13 3.63 -8.79 -5.13
N LEU A 14 4.61 -8.02 -5.59
CA LEU A 14 6.00 -8.14 -5.15
C LEU A 14 6.42 -7.06 -4.13
N GLY A 15 5.57 -6.07 -3.89
CA GLY A 15 5.86 -4.94 -2.97
C GLY A 15 5.53 -5.18 -1.51
N SER A 16 4.69 -6.15 -1.17
CA SER A 16 4.12 -6.31 0.17
C SER A 16 4.81 -7.37 1.05
N VAL A 17 6.08 -7.65 0.87
CA VAL A 17 6.81 -8.61 1.72
C VAL A 17 7.41 -7.97 2.97
N PHE A 18 7.39 -6.64 3.08
CA PHE A 18 7.90 -5.95 4.24
C PHE A 18 6.83 -5.02 4.80
N GLY A 19 6.60 -5.20 6.10
CA GLY A 19 5.68 -4.45 6.90
C GLY A 19 5.86 -2.94 6.78
N GLY A 20 4.87 -2.26 7.13
CA GLY A 20 4.82 -0.84 7.17
C GLY A 20 4.15 -0.25 5.93
N VAL A 21 2.98 0.12 6.15
CA VAL A 21 1.95 0.89 5.45
C VAL A 21 0.77 0.03 5.05
N ALA A 22 -0.05 -0.36 6.01
CA ALA A 22 -1.48 -0.52 5.82
C ALA A 22 -2.10 0.89 5.66
N GLY A 23 -1.46 1.73 4.89
CA GLY A 23 -2.05 2.98 4.43
C GLY A 23 -3.08 2.67 3.37
N ALA A 24 -4.21 3.36 3.41
CA ALA A 24 -5.38 3.36 2.54
C ALA A 24 -5.19 2.53 1.27
N ALA A 25 -6.07 1.56 1.04
CA ALA A 25 -6.01 0.70 -0.14
C ALA A 25 -5.50 1.50 -1.33
N GLU A 26 -4.24 1.28 -1.73
CA GLU A 26 -3.76 1.82 -2.99
C GLU A 26 -4.77 1.33 -4.00
N TYR A 27 -5.58 2.23 -4.49
CA TYR A 27 -6.46 1.93 -5.61
C TYR A 27 -5.63 1.17 -6.62
N PRO A 28 -6.02 -0.02 -7.08
CA PRO A 28 -5.45 -0.52 -8.30
C PRO A 28 -5.66 0.62 -9.29
N ALA A 29 -4.59 1.35 -9.60
CA ALA A 29 -4.66 2.42 -10.59
C ALA A 29 -5.43 1.82 -11.76
N PRO A 30 -6.57 2.40 -12.20
CA PRO A 30 -7.39 1.79 -13.21
C PRO A 30 -6.43 1.40 -14.30
N ALA A 31 -6.40 0.10 -14.63
CA ALA A 31 -5.50 -0.40 -15.65
C ALA A 31 -5.76 0.51 -16.85
N SER A 32 -4.89 1.48 -17.05
CA SER A 32 -5.04 2.44 -18.13
C SER A 32 -5.17 1.59 -19.37
N ALA A 33 -6.18 1.86 -20.18
CA ALA A 33 -6.49 1.11 -21.38
C ALA A 33 -5.19 0.68 -22.02
N ALA A 34 -5.02 -0.60 -22.26
CA ALA A 34 -3.80 -1.21 -22.75
C ALA A 34 -3.28 -0.37 -23.93
N SER A 35 -2.55 0.67 -23.61
CA SER A 35 -1.75 1.38 -24.58
C SER A 35 -0.82 0.30 -25.08
N THR A 36 -0.72 0.14 -26.36
CA THR A 36 0.28 -0.69 -27.02
C THR A 36 1.62 -0.29 -26.42
N SER A 37 2.01 -1.00 -25.35
CA SER A 37 3.09 -0.59 -24.47
C SER A 37 4.37 -0.63 -25.30
N ASN A 38 4.78 0.55 -25.74
CA ASN A 38 6.11 0.72 -26.29
C ASN A 38 7.07 0.32 -25.16
N PRO A 39 8.00 -0.63 -25.35
CA PRO A 39 8.96 -1.04 -24.32
C PRO A 39 9.72 0.11 -23.68
N LEU A 40 9.76 1.27 -24.34
CA LEU A 40 10.43 2.49 -23.85
C LEU A 40 9.59 3.31 -22.85
N THR A 41 8.32 2.95 -22.61
CA THR A 41 7.45 3.59 -21.60
C THR A 41 7.20 2.69 -20.38
N MET A 42 7.89 1.55 -20.32
CA MET A 42 7.80 0.61 -19.21
C MET A 42 8.93 0.87 -18.22
N GLY A 43 8.59 0.96 -16.94
CA GLY A 43 9.57 0.99 -15.85
C GLY A 43 10.41 -0.30 -15.79
N VAL A 44 11.48 -0.27 -15.00
CA VAL A 44 12.37 -1.44 -14.80
C VAL A 44 11.56 -2.62 -14.25
N GLY A 45 10.65 -2.39 -13.31
CA GLY A 45 9.77 -3.41 -12.75
C GLY A 45 8.82 -4.03 -13.79
N ASP A 46 8.22 -3.19 -14.63
CA ASP A 46 7.30 -3.62 -15.69
C ASP A 46 8.01 -4.51 -16.72
N ARG A 47 9.26 -4.17 -17.08
CA ARG A 47 10.06 -4.99 -18.01
C ARG A 47 10.46 -6.34 -17.41
N ALA A 48 10.80 -6.37 -16.12
CA ALA A 48 11.07 -7.60 -15.41
C ALA A 48 9.84 -8.52 -15.37
N ALA A 49 8.66 -7.94 -15.14
CA ALA A 49 7.40 -8.64 -15.18
C ALA A 49 7.07 -9.20 -16.60
N ALA A 50 7.42 -8.48 -17.65
CA ALA A 50 7.24 -8.92 -19.03
C ALA A 50 8.08 -10.16 -19.43
N VAL A 51 9.13 -10.48 -18.67
CA VAL A 51 9.98 -11.67 -18.84
C VAL A 51 9.53 -12.83 -17.95
N SER A 52 8.50 -12.65 -17.13
CA SER A 52 7.95 -13.66 -16.22
C SER A 52 7.36 -14.87 -16.96
N ALA A 53 7.12 -15.94 -16.20
CA ALA A 53 6.48 -17.14 -16.72
C ALA A 53 5.14 -16.83 -17.43
N PRO A 54 4.82 -17.56 -18.49
CA PRO A 54 3.62 -17.27 -19.29
C PRO A 54 2.31 -17.57 -18.54
N GLY A 55 2.37 -18.32 -17.44
CA GLY A 55 1.20 -18.81 -16.74
C GLY A 55 0.50 -19.96 -17.46
N ILE A 56 -0.61 -20.37 -16.89
CA ILE A 56 -1.48 -21.43 -17.42
C ILE A 56 -2.65 -20.75 -18.17
N ALA A 57 -2.73 -20.94 -19.47
CA ALA A 57 -3.87 -20.46 -20.23
C ALA A 57 -5.06 -21.41 -20.04
N LEU A 58 -6.19 -20.87 -19.56
CA LEU A 58 -7.44 -21.59 -19.39
C LEU A 58 -8.57 -20.85 -20.12
N SER A 59 -8.86 -21.26 -21.36
CA SER A 59 -9.83 -20.57 -22.22
C SER A 59 -9.44 -19.09 -22.41
N SER A 60 -10.25 -18.17 -21.93
CA SER A 60 -10.03 -16.72 -22.00
C SER A 60 -9.45 -16.12 -20.70
N PHE A 61 -8.81 -16.95 -19.87
CA PHE A 61 -8.13 -16.54 -18.66
C PHE A 61 -6.69 -17.03 -18.63
N SER A 62 -5.82 -16.24 -18.03
CA SER A 62 -4.45 -16.60 -17.67
C SER A 62 -4.33 -16.76 -16.16
N ILE A 63 -3.86 -17.94 -15.72
CA ILE A 63 -3.62 -18.24 -14.30
C ILE A 63 -2.12 -18.14 -14.05
N LEU A 64 -1.72 -17.32 -13.09
CA LEU A 64 -0.33 -16.99 -12.75
C LEU A 64 -0.05 -17.40 -11.30
N PRO A 65 0.31 -18.67 -11.05
CA PRO A 65 0.68 -19.08 -9.70
C PRO A 65 2.11 -18.63 -9.38
N SER A 66 2.35 -18.32 -8.13
CA SER A 66 3.67 -18.01 -7.60
C SER A 66 3.86 -18.58 -6.19
N LEU A 67 5.11 -18.85 -5.83
CA LEU A 67 5.51 -19.28 -4.50
C LEU A 67 6.79 -18.56 -4.10
N TYR A 68 6.74 -17.77 -3.03
CA TYR A 68 7.93 -17.28 -2.36
C TYR A 68 8.28 -18.16 -1.18
N VAL A 69 9.55 -18.51 -1.07
CA VAL A 69 10.13 -19.15 0.12
C VAL A 69 11.43 -18.43 0.44
N GLY A 70 11.54 -17.92 1.65
CA GLY A 70 12.71 -17.14 2.06
C GLY A 70 12.95 -17.20 3.57
N GLY A 71 14.17 -16.88 3.97
CA GLY A 71 14.56 -16.71 5.36
C GLY A 71 15.07 -15.27 5.57
N GLY A 72 14.90 -14.77 6.77
CA GLY A 72 15.38 -13.46 7.17
C GLY A 72 15.92 -13.47 8.60
N TYR A 73 16.68 -12.43 8.91
CA TYR A 73 17.12 -12.12 10.25
C TYR A 73 16.65 -10.71 10.59
N ASN A 74 15.97 -10.59 11.71
CA ASN A 74 15.53 -9.32 12.29
C ASN A 74 16.25 -9.15 13.63
N ASP A 75 16.96 -8.05 13.83
CA ASP A 75 17.71 -7.78 15.04
C ASP A 75 16.83 -7.25 16.20
N ASN A 76 15.62 -6.78 15.87
CA ASN A 76 14.69 -6.21 16.86
C ASN A 76 13.22 -6.50 16.48
N ILE A 77 12.75 -7.73 16.71
CA ILE A 77 11.39 -8.18 16.34
C ILE A 77 10.28 -7.53 17.17
N THR A 78 10.61 -6.92 18.29
CA THR A 78 9.66 -6.26 19.20
C THR A 78 9.63 -4.74 19.06
N ALA A 79 10.46 -4.17 18.18
CA ALA A 79 10.53 -2.72 17.95
C ALA A 79 10.67 -1.90 19.25
N THR A 80 11.62 -2.31 20.10
CA THR A 80 11.89 -1.69 21.41
C THR A 80 13.35 -1.23 21.51
N ASN A 81 13.67 -0.25 22.37
CA ASN A 81 15.06 0.13 22.65
C ASN A 81 15.65 -0.58 23.86
N THR A 82 14.80 -1.28 24.61
CA THR A 82 15.18 -2.04 25.80
C THR A 82 14.80 -3.50 25.61
N ASN A 83 15.73 -4.42 25.96
CA ASN A 83 15.52 -5.86 25.79
C ASN A 83 15.18 -6.29 24.34
N GLU A 84 15.84 -5.68 23.37
CA GLU A 84 15.73 -6.05 21.96
C GLU A 84 15.80 -7.57 21.76
N LYS A 85 14.86 -8.10 20.97
CA LYS A 85 14.81 -9.51 20.64
C LYS A 85 15.18 -9.70 19.18
N ALA A 86 16.24 -10.45 18.94
CA ALA A 86 16.66 -10.80 17.59
C ALA A 86 16.29 -12.24 17.25
N ASP A 87 15.79 -12.46 16.04
CA ASP A 87 15.43 -13.83 15.60
C ASP A 87 15.54 -14.02 14.08
N TRP A 88 15.56 -15.29 13.68
CA TRP A 88 15.41 -15.72 12.31
C TRP A 88 13.95 -16.01 12.00
N ILE A 89 13.49 -15.60 10.84
CA ILE A 89 12.15 -15.86 10.33
C ILE A 89 12.21 -16.67 9.04
N LEU A 90 11.35 -17.67 8.93
CA LEU A 90 11.03 -18.37 7.69
C LEU A 90 9.73 -17.84 7.14
N THR A 91 9.74 -17.36 5.90
CA THR A 91 8.53 -16.87 5.22
C THR A 91 8.17 -17.76 4.04
N VAL A 92 6.92 -18.22 4.00
CA VAL A 92 6.36 -18.96 2.86
C VAL A 92 5.11 -18.24 2.38
N LYS A 93 5.07 -17.88 1.08
CA LYS A 93 3.96 -17.12 0.50
C LYS A 93 3.56 -17.71 -0.86
N PRO A 94 2.65 -18.70 -0.92
CA PRO A 94 1.95 -19.07 -2.14
C PRO A 94 0.96 -17.96 -2.54
N ALA A 95 0.86 -17.69 -3.83
CA ALA A 95 -0.09 -16.73 -4.39
C ALA A 95 -0.57 -17.17 -5.77
N VAL A 96 -1.73 -16.69 -6.17
CA VAL A 96 -2.29 -16.92 -7.49
C VAL A 96 -2.97 -15.64 -7.99
N THR A 97 -2.73 -15.32 -9.25
CA THR A 97 -3.48 -14.28 -9.95
C THR A 97 -4.15 -14.90 -11.18
N VAL A 98 -5.43 -14.63 -11.36
CA VAL A 98 -6.21 -15.03 -12.54
C VAL A 98 -6.69 -13.76 -13.21
N LYS A 99 -6.41 -13.60 -14.50
CA LYS A 99 -6.83 -12.43 -15.26
C LYS A 99 -7.46 -12.86 -16.58
N SER A 100 -8.51 -12.13 -16.99
CA SER A 100 -9.11 -12.33 -18.31
C SER A 100 -8.19 -11.82 -19.42
N ASP A 101 -8.20 -12.52 -20.55
CA ASP A 101 -7.50 -12.12 -21.78
C ASP A 101 -8.47 -11.49 -22.79
N TRP A 102 -9.54 -10.86 -22.30
CA TRP A 102 -10.55 -10.20 -23.12
C TRP A 102 -10.00 -8.91 -23.76
N THR A 103 -10.54 -8.54 -24.91
CA THR A 103 -10.07 -7.36 -25.65
C THR A 103 -10.69 -6.05 -25.19
N GLN A 104 -11.90 -6.09 -24.62
CA GLN A 104 -12.67 -4.91 -24.21
C GLN A 104 -12.84 -4.78 -22.70
N HIS A 105 -13.17 -5.86 -22.04
CA HIS A 105 -13.43 -5.85 -20.60
C HIS A 105 -12.26 -6.47 -19.85
N TYR A 106 -12.24 -6.27 -18.56
CA TYR A 106 -11.26 -6.91 -17.69
C TYR A 106 -11.94 -7.52 -16.47
N LEU A 107 -11.51 -8.70 -16.06
CA LEU A 107 -11.87 -9.35 -14.82
C LEU A 107 -10.63 -10.03 -14.25
N GLY A 108 -10.30 -9.70 -13.00
CA GLY A 108 -9.18 -10.26 -12.29
C GLY A 108 -9.62 -10.86 -10.95
N PHE A 109 -8.92 -11.92 -10.55
CA PHE A 109 -8.98 -12.50 -9.20
C PHE A 109 -7.56 -12.69 -8.73
N ASP A 110 -7.30 -12.42 -7.47
CA ASP A 110 -6.03 -12.70 -6.85
C ASP A 110 -6.22 -13.23 -5.44
N GLY A 111 -5.23 -13.98 -4.97
CA GLY A 111 -5.20 -14.44 -3.60
C GLY A 111 -3.80 -14.88 -3.19
N TYR A 112 -3.52 -14.75 -1.91
CA TYR A 112 -2.29 -15.25 -1.33
C TYR A 112 -2.54 -15.76 0.10
N PHE A 113 -1.64 -16.61 0.55
CA PHE A 113 -1.43 -16.96 1.95
C PHE A 113 0.04 -16.68 2.29
N GLN A 114 0.34 -16.13 3.45
CA GLN A 114 1.70 -15.90 3.93
C GLN A 114 1.80 -16.39 5.36
N SER A 115 2.83 -17.17 5.65
CA SER A 115 3.21 -17.56 7.01
C SER A 115 4.60 -17.01 7.29
N GLY A 116 4.75 -16.33 8.41
CA GLY A 116 6.02 -15.96 9.02
C GLY A 116 6.21 -16.77 10.30
N SER A 117 7.29 -17.58 10.38
CA SER A 117 7.57 -18.42 11.54
C SER A 117 8.96 -18.11 12.09
N TYR A 118 9.00 -17.71 13.34
CA TYR A 118 10.23 -17.35 14.03
C TYR A 118 10.90 -18.55 14.70
N ALA A 119 12.22 -18.54 14.76
CA ALA A 119 12.98 -19.69 15.23
C ALA A 119 12.96 -19.85 16.76
N LYS A 120 12.90 -18.76 17.52
CA LYS A 120 12.93 -18.74 18.99
C LYS A 120 11.64 -18.23 19.61
N TYR A 121 11.08 -17.19 19.03
CA TYR A 121 9.93 -16.46 19.58
C TYR A 121 8.69 -16.77 18.77
N SER A 122 8.11 -17.97 19.02
CA SER A 122 6.92 -18.43 18.31
C SER A 122 5.67 -17.57 18.56
N ASP A 123 5.68 -16.77 19.62
CA ASP A 123 4.61 -15.81 19.91
C ASP A 123 4.58 -14.65 18.88
N ALA A 124 5.67 -14.48 18.13
CA ALA A 124 5.76 -13.54 17.02
C ALA A 124 5.38 -14.16 15.66
N ASP A 125 5.00 -15.45 15.61
CA ASP A 125 4.54 -16.10 14.37
C ASP A 125 3.23 -15.46 13.90
N TYR A 126 3.09 -15.32 12.58
CA TYR A 126 1.89 -14.74 11.99
C TYR A 126 1.46 -15.41 10.70
N GLN A 127 0.18 -15.24 10.36
CA GLN A 127 -0.39 -15.73 9.13
C GLN A 127 -1.25 -14.64 8.51
N ASN A 128 -0.91 -14.22 7.29
CA ASN A 128 -1.69 -13.29 6.51
C ASN A 128 -2.29 -13.99 5.30
N TYR A 129 -3.54 -13.72 4.96
CA TYR A 129 -4.14 -14.19 3.72
C TYR A 129 -5.11 -13.15 3.16
N SER A 130 -5.25 -13.18 1.86
CA SER A 130 -6.16 -12.26 1.18
C SER A 130 -6.71 -12.91 -0.09
N VAL A 131 -7.95 -12.59 -0.41
CA VAL A 131 -8.59 -12.92 -1.66
C VAL A 131 -9.31 -11.69 -2.21
N GLY A 132 -9.14 -11.41 -3.49
CA GLY A 132 -9.75 -10.24 -4.11
C GLY A 132 -10.20 -10.48 -5.54
N THR A 133 -11.06 -9.60 -6.01
CA THR A 133 -11.49 -9.51 -7.40
C THR A 133 -11.55 -8.05 -7.81
N ASN A 134 -11.24 -7.80 -9.07
CA ASN A 134 -11.39 -6.48 -9.66
C ASN A 134 -11.84 -6.59 -11.10
N GLY A 135 -12.64 -5.63 -11.55
CA GLY A 135 -13.23 -5.66 -12.89
C GLY A 135 -13.35 -4.28 -13.50
N ARG A 136 -13.31 -4.27 -14.84
CA ARG A 136 -13.62 -3.10 -15.66
C ARG A 136 -14.52 -3.50 -16.82
N LEU A 137 -15.61 -2.79 -16.97
CA LEU A 137 -16.53 -2.92 -18.11
C LEU A 137 -16.37 -1.68 -18.98
N ASP A 138 -15.85 -1.89 -20.19
CA ASP A 138 -15.71 -0.84 -21.21
C ASP A 138 -17.02 -0.76 -21.99
N MET A 139 -17.78 0.31 -21.79
CA MET A 139 -19.07 0.55 -22.43
C MET A 139 -18.92 1.46 -23.65
N ALA A 140 -20.00 1.63 -24.39
CA ALA A 140 -20.04 2.56 -25.52
C ALA A 140 -19.72 4.00 -25.05
N ASP A 141 -19.28 4.86 -25.99
CA ASP A 141 -19.02 6.27 -25.75
C ASP A 141 -17.95 6.58 -24.69
N ASN A 142 -16.90 5.75 -24.58
CA ASN A 142 -15.80 5.95 -23.64
C ASN A 142 -16.24 6.04 -22.16
N LEU A 143 -17.20 5.23 -21.78
CA LEU A 143 -17.62 5.02 -20.41
C LEU A 143 -17.01 3.71 -19.91
N GLU A 144 -16.26 3.78 -18.82
CA GLU A 144 -15.71 2.65 -18.11
C GLU A 144 -16.40 2.53 -16.75
N LEU A 145 -16.92 1.35 -16.42
CA LEU A 145 -17.34 1.01 -15.07
C LEU A 145 -16.26 0.17 -14.41
N ILE A 146 -15.91 0.48 -13.17
CA ILE A 146 -14.89 -0.24 -12.41
C ILE A 146 -15.49 -0.73 -11.09
N GLY A 147 -14.99 -1.87 -10.63
CA GLY A 147 -15.39 -2.38 -9.33
C GLY A 147 -14.32 -3.33 -8.78
N TYR A 148 -14.25 -3.41 -7.48
CA TYR A 148 -13.37 -4.33 -6.78
C TYR A 148 -13.99 -4.76 -5.45
N ALA A 149 -13.55 -5.92 -4.96
CA ALA A 149 -13.82 -6.38 -3.60
C ALA A 149 -12.65 -7.23 -3.13
N ARG A 150 -12.29 -7.12 -1.85
CA ARG A 150 -11.20 -7.85 -1.25
C ARG A 150 -11.54 -8.17 0.21
N PHE A 151 -11.25 -9.38 0.61
CA PHE A 151 -11.17 -9.79 2.01
C PHE A 151 -9.73 -10.11 2.35
N SER A 152 -9.27 -9.68 3.53
CA SER A 152 -7.93 -9.91 4.03
C SER A 152 -7.96 -10.20 5.52
N HIS A 153 -7.20 -11.19 5.95
CA HIS A 153 -6.80 -11.41 7.33
C HIS A 153 -5.34 -11.05 7.43
N LEU A 154 -5.03 -10.07 8.26
CA LEU A 154 -3.71 -9.46 8.36
C LEU A 154 -3.26 -9.42 9.82
N ASN A 155 -1.99 -9.21 10.03
CA ASN A 155 -1.43 -8.98 11.36
C ASN A 155 -0.65 -7.66 11.32
N GLU A 156 -0.93 -6.77 12.24
CA GLU A 156 -0.04 -5.67 12.56
C GLU A 156 1.14 -6.19 13.35
N LEU A 157 2.33 -5.84 12.93
CA LEU A 157 3.57 -6.24 13.60
C LEU A 157 4.04 -5.13 14.52
N PRO A 158 4.85 -5.45 15.57
CA PRO A 158 5.46 -4.43 16.39
C PRO A 158 6.23 -3.40 15.55
N GLY A 159 5.92 -2.11 15.75
CA GLY A 159 6.50 -1.01 14.99
C GLY A 159 5.78 -0.65 13.68
N ASP A 160 4.65 -1.27 13.37
CA ASP A 160 3.77 -0.81 12.28
C ASP A 160 3.11 0.52 12.65
N ASP A 161 2.86 1.38 11.64
CA ASP A 161 2.47 2.78 11.80
C ASP A 161 1.16 3.04 12.55
N GLU A 162 0.19 2.13 12.44
CA GLU A 162 -1.11 2.23 13.10
C GLU A 162 -1.12 1.51 14.45
N THR A 163 0.01 0.91 14.84
CA THR A 163 0.09 0.07 16.03
C THR A 163 0.25 0.93 17.27
N ASP A 164 -0.58 0.66 18.27
CA ASP A 164 -0.38 1.23 19.58
C ASP A 164 0.97 0.83 20.18
N THR A 165 1.58 1.78 20.83
CA THR A 165 2.87 1.59 21.47
C THR A 165 2.78 0.53 22.56
N GLY A 166 3.78 -0.36 22.57
CA GLY A 166 3.86 -1.46 23.54
C GLY A 166 3.39 -2.81 23.01
N LEU A 167 2.96 -2.89 21.75
CA LEU A 167 2.70 -4.16 21.11
C LEU A 167 4.00 -4.95 20.94
N THR A 168 4.08 -6.14 21.51
CA THR A 168 5.27 -7.01 21.44
C THR A 168 5.03 -8.29 20.63
N SER A 169 3.79 -8.54 20.23
CA SER A 169 3.37 -9.66 19.36
C SER A 169 2.44 -9.18 18.27
N PRO A 170 2.31 -9.94 17.16
CA PRO A 170 1.41 -9.60 16.07
C PRO A 170 -0.05 -9.47 16.52
N LEU A 171 -0.74 -8.42 16.10
CA LEU A 171 -2.17 -8.19 16.34
C LEU A 171 -2.97 -8.56 15.09
N PRO A 172 -3.76 -9.65 15.11
CA PRO A 172 -4.57 -10.03 13.96
C PRO A 172 -5.77 -9.10 13.77
N TYR A 173 -6.14 -8.89 12.51
CA TYR A 173 -7.39 -8.22 12.14
C TYR A 173 -7.92 -8.68 10.79
N ASP A 174 -9.22 -8.63 10.65
CA ASP A 174 -9.91 -8.86 9.39
C ASP A 174 -10.26 -7.53 8.71
N GLN A 175 -10.06 -7.47 7.41
CA GLN A 175 -10.43 -6.29 6.62
C GLN A 175 -11.18 -6.70 5.36
N THR A 176 -12.35 -6.08 5.15
CA THR A 176 -13.10 -6.15 3.90
C THR A 176 -13.07 -4.80 3.21
N THR A 177 -12.67 -4.76 1.95
CA THR A 177 -12.75 -3.55 1.13
C THR A 177 -13.56 -3.81 -0.12
N ALA A 178 -14.36 -2.85 -0.56
CA ALA A 178 -15.08 -2.90 -1.82
C ALA A 178 -15.25 -1.50 -2.40
N GLY A 179 -15.30 -1.42 -3.72
CA GLY A 179 -15.56 -0.14 -4.37
C GLY A 179 -16.18 -0.31 -5.74
N VAL A 180 -16.91 0.71 -6.14
CA VAL A 180 -17.54 0.80 -7.45
C VAL A 180 -17.46 2.22 -7.95
N GLY A 181 -17.17 2.39 -9.24
CA GLY A 181 -17.08 3.72 -9.82
C GLY A 181 -17.20 3.72 -11.32
N PHE A 182 -17.10 4.89 -11.88
CA PHE A 182 -17.04 5.06 -13.32
C PHE A 182 -16.06 6.15 -13.73
N ARG A 183 -15.55 6.01 -14.94
CA ARG A 183 -14.82 7.04 -15.68
C ARG A 183 -15.51 7.31 -17.01
N LYS A 184 -15.71 8.57 -17.32
CA LYS A 184 -16.27 9.00 -18.61
C LYS A 184 -15.34 10.04 -19.25
N GLN A 185 -14.97 9.80 -20.52
CA GLN A 185 -14.18 10.74 -21.31
C GLN A 185 -15.11 11.52 -22.26
N PHE A 186 -15.01 12.86 -22.25
CA PHE A 186 -15.73 13.77 -23.12
C PHE A 186 -14.73 14.58 -23.95
N ASN A 187 -14.22 14.06 -25.02
CA ASN A 187 -13.15 14.69 -25.80
C ASN A 187 -11.92 14.99 -24.92
N ARG A 188 -11.69 16.26 -24.51
CA ARG A 188 -10.60 16.67 -23.63
C ARG A 188 -10.97 16.75 -22.16
N MET A 189 -12.24 16.59 -21.83
CA MET A 189 -12.67 16.52 -20.43
C MET A 189 -12.92 15.10 -20.03
N TRP A 190 -12.63 14.79 -18.78
CA TRP A 190 -13.00 13.51 -18.19
C TRP A 190 -13.59 13.71 -16.79
N THR A 191 -14.43 12.80 -16.40
CA THR A 191 -14.93 12.70 -15.02
C THR A 191 -14.71 11.30 -14.48
N ARG A 192 -14.42 11.22 -13.20
CA ARG A 192 -14.30 9.97 -12.44
C ARG A 192 -15.10 10.12 -11.16
N VAL A 193 -15.90 9.12 -10.83
CA VAL A 193 -16.58 9.02 -9.54
C VAL A 193 -16.31 7.63 -8.99
N LEU A 194 -16.04 7.54 -7.70
CA LEU A 194 -15.75 6.29 -7.03
C LEU A 194 -16.41 6.32 -5.65
N PHE A 195 -17.01 5.22 -5.29
CA PHE A 195 -17.50 4.92 -3.95
C PHE A 195 -16.67 3.77 -3.40
N ASP A 196 -16.16 3.93 -2.20
CA ASP A 196 -15.34 2.98 -1.48
C ASP A 196 -15.96 2.64 -0.15
N PHE A 197 -15.81 1.40 0.24
CA PHE A 197 -16.19 0.83 1.51
C PHE A 197 -15.03 0.06 2.10
N ARG A 198 -14.81 0.20 3.40
CA ARG A 198 -13.88 -0.58 4.20
C ARG A 198 -14.53 -0.95 5.52
N ASP A 199 -14.35 -2.19 5.95
CA ASP A 199 -14.75 -2.73 7.24
C ASP A 199 -13.53 -3.37 7.88
N ARG A 200 -13.29 -3.10 9.16
CA ARG A 200 -12.18 -3.67 9.93
C ARG A 200 -12.70 -4.24 11.24
N ALA A 201 -12.13 -5.37 11.66
CA ALA A 201 -12.37 -5.99 12.95
C ALA A 201 -11.03 -6.54 13.50
N PHE A 202 -10.62 -6.05 14.64
CA PHE A 202 -9.39 -6.42 15.32
C PHE A 202 -9.63 -7.48 16.38
N ASP A 203 -8.64 -8.34 16.63
CA ASP A 203 -8.67 -9.25 17.76
C ASP A 203 -8.30 -8.51 19.06
N ASP A 204 -8.96 -8.87 20.18
CA ASP A 204 -8.77 -8.24 21.48
C ASP A 204 -7.60 -8.81 22.30
N ALA A 205 -6.78 -9.70 21.76
CA ALA A 205 -5.76 -10.39 22.53
C ALA A 205 -4.35 -10.01 22.06
N ILE A 206 -3.60 -9.40 22.97
CA ILE A 206 -2.17 -9.16 22.81
C ILE A 206 -1.42 -9.95 23.90
N ASP A 207 -0.46 -10.84 23.53
CA ASP A 207 0.36 -11.62 24.46
C ASP A 207 -0.45 -12.45 25.49
N GLY A 208 -1.67 -12.87 25.12
CA GLY A 208 -2.56 -13.60 26.03
C GLY A 208 -3.22 -12.70 27.09
N VAL A 209 -3.03 -11.40 27.04
CA VAL A 209 -3.74 -10.40 27.83
C VAL A 209 -4.83 -9.80 26.95
N PRO A 210 -6.13 -9.89 27.34
CA PRO A 210 -7.20 -9.21 26.62
C PRO A 210 -6.93 -7.70 26.64
N THR A 211 -6.77 -7.12 25.46
CA THR A 211 -6.66 -5.66 25.29
C THR A 211 -7.76 -5.26 24.32
N ASP A 212 -8.65 -4.41 24.76
CA ASP A 212 -9.77 -3.95 23.95
C ASP A 212 -9.27 -3.11 22.77
N GLN A 213 -9.52 -3.58 21.55
CA GLN A 213 -9.20 -2.90 20.30
C GLN A 213 -10.47 -2.48 19.54
N SER A 214 -11.64 -2.62 20.16
CA SER A 214 -12.94 -2.34 19.52
C SER A 214 -13.10 -0.88 19.07
N TYR A 215 -12.33 0.06 19.62
CA TYR A 215 -12.31 1.45 19.17
C TYR A 215 -11.83 1.58 17.70
N ARG A 216 -11.11 0.58 17.17
CA ARG A 216 -10.62 0.50 15.80
C ARG A 216 -11.52 -0.30 14.88
N ASP A 217 -12.46 -1.04 15.45
CA ASP A 217 -13.46 -1.80 14.70
C ASP A 217 -14.48 -0.86 14.10
N GLY A 218 -14.88 -1.13 12.88
CA GLY A 218 -15.92 -0.33 12.27
C GLY A 218 -15.82 -0.23 10.75
N GLN A 219 -16.60 0.68 10.22
CA GLN A 219 -16.85 0.81 8.80
C GLN A 219 -16.54 2.22 8.31
N ASP A 220 -15.73 2.29 7.25
CA ASP A 220 -15.44 3.53 6.55
C ASP A 220 -16.14 3.54 5.18
N TYR A 221 -16.72 4.65 4.84
CA TYR A 221 -17.33 4.91 3.54
C TYR A 221 -16.72 6.19 2.95
N LYS A 222 -16.45 6.18 1.65
CA LYS A 222 -15.95 7.37 0.96
C LYS A 222 -16.55 7.48 -0.44
N ILE A 223 -17.06 8.64 -0.78
CA ILE A 223 -17.38 9.00 -2.15
C ILE A 223 -16.40 10.06 -2.65
N SER A 224 -15.81 9.85 -3.79
CA SER A 224 -14.89 10.79 -4.41
C SER A 224 -15.28 11.08 -5.85
N GLY A 225 -15.11 12.34 -6.27
CA GLY A 225 -15.37 12.78 -7.62
C GLY A 225 -14.24 13.68 -8.13
N ARG A 226 -13.84 13.48 -9.39
CA ARG A 226 -12.85 14.33 -10.06
C ARG A 226 -13.33 14.71 -11.44
N VAL A 227 -13.04 15.94 -11.85
CA VAL A 227 -13.20 16.43 -13.22
C VAL A 227 -11.84 16.91 -13.69
N GLY A 228 -11.41 16.44 -14.84
CA GLY A 228 -10.13 16.81 -15.41
C GLY A 228 -10.26 17.34 -16.84
N TYR A 229 -9.24 18.06 -17.26
CA TYR A 229 -9.11 18.61 -18.61
C TYR A 229 -7.71 18.30 -19.16
N ASP A 230 -7.67 17.65 -20.32
CA ASP A 230 -6.44 17.31 -21.03
C ASP A 230 -5.86 18.57 -21.70
N ILE A 231 -4.89 19.22 -21.05
CA ILE A 231 -4.18 20.39 -21.62
C ILE A 231 -3.24 19.96 -22.74
N SER A 232 -2.77 18.71 -22.68
CA SER A 232 -2.03 18.02 -23.74
C SER A 232 -2.39 16.54 -23.78
N PRO A 233 -1.99 15.79 -24.82
CA PRO A 233 -2.17 14.33 -24.85
C PRO A 233 -1.46 13.58 -23.71
N LEU A 234 -0.58 14.23 -22.96
CA LEU A 234 0.24 13.62 -21.91
C LEU A 234 0.00 14.24 -20.52
N THR A 235 -0.82 15.29 -20.42
CA THR A 235 -0.99 16.02 -19.16
C THR A 235 -2.42 16.52 -19.03
N SER A 236 -3.05 16.20 -17.92
CA SER A 236 -4.34 16.72 -17.51
C SER A 236 -4.21 17.56 -16.26
N VAL A 237 -5.01 18.61 -16.13
CA VAL A 237 -5.28 19.27 -14.85
C VAL A 237 -6.61 18.76 -14.32
N PHE A 238 -6.75 18.68 -13.01
CA PHE A 238 -8.01 18.23 -12.41
C PHE A 238 -8.35 19.02 -11.16
N VAL A 239 -9.64 19.02 -10.85
CA VAL A 239 -10.21 19.38 -9.55
C VAL A 239 -11.02 18.21 -9.07
N GLY A 240 -10.95 17.92 -7.79
CA GLY A 240 -11.69 16.84 -7.16
C GLY A 240 -12.18 17.20 -5.78
N GLY A 241 -13.12 16.43 -5.30
CA GLY A 241 -13.57 16.47 -3.92
C GLY A 241 -13.97 15.10 -3.45
N SER A 242 -13.91 14.88 -2.14
CA SER A 242 -14.41 13.69 -1.51
C SER A 242 -15.13 14.00 -0.22
N TYR A 243 -16.04 13.11 0.13
CA TYR A 243 -16.70 13.04 1.41
C TYR A 243 -16.58 11.61 1.93
N GLY A 244 -16.06 11.49 3.14
CA GLY A 244 -15.92 10.23 3.86
C GLY A 244 -16.67 10.29 5.17
N TRP A 245 -17.06 9.14 5.67
CA TRP A 245 -17.61 9.00 7.02
C TRP A 245 -17.23 7.63 7.58
N ALA A 246 -16.92 7.61 8.87
CA ALA A 246 -16.52 6.44 9.61
C ALA A 246 -17.52 6.19 10.75
N PHE A 247 -17.96 4.94 10.86
CA PHE A 247 -18.75 4.46 11.97
C PHE A 247 -17.93 3.41 12.70
N MET A 248 -17.39 3.77 13.86
CA MET A 248 -16.60 2.88 14.71
C MET A 248 -17.48 2.25 15.77
N ASP A 249 -17.10 1.09 16.29
CA ASP A 249 -17.82 0.42 17.37
C ASP A 249 -17.77 1.28 18.65
N ASP A 250 -16.69 2.02 18.86
CA ASP A 250 -16.64 3.10 19.83
C ASP A 250 -17.03 4.44 19.14
N PRO A 251 -18.21 5.01 19.47
CA PRO A 251 -18.71 6.22 18.81
C PRO A 251 -17.81 7.45 18.99
N ASP A 252 -16.94 7.48 20.00
CA ASP A 252 -16.01 8.60 20.22
C ASP A 252 -14.98 8.71 19.08
N TYR A 253 -14.81 7.66 18.29
CA TYR A 253 -13.94 7.61 17.10
C TYR A 253 -14.69 7.74 15.77
N ASN A 254 -16.00 7.98 15.80
CA ASN A 254 -16.74 8.33 14.58
C ASN A 254 -16.22 9.63 13.99
N ALA A 255 -16.15 9.69 12.66
CA ALA A 255 -15.63 10.88 12.02
C ALA A 255 -16.23 11.13 10.63
N GLU A 256 -16.23 12.38 10.22
CA GLU A 256 -16.54 12.82 8.87
C GLU A 256 -15.31 13.50 8.22
N GLU A 257 -15.08 13.22 6.95
CA GLU A 257 -13.96 13.77 6.19
C GLU A 257 -14.47 14.52 4.96
N TYR A 258 -14.02 15.74 4.80
CA TYR A 258 -14.26 16.57 3.60
C TYR A 258 -12.94 16.96 2.96
N GLU A 259 -12.78 16.73 1.66
CA GLU A 259 -11.54 17.07 0.97
C GLU A 259 -11.83 17.74 -0.38
N VAL A 260 -11.07 18.76 -0.70
CA VAL A 260 -11.04 19.39 -2.03
C VAL A 260 -9.59 19.45 -2.50
N ILE A 261 -9.34 18.92 -3.70
CA ILE A 261 -8.00 18.83 -4.28
C ILE A 261 -7.95 19.42 -5.68
N THR A 262 -6.78 19.86 -6.09
CA THR A 262 -6.46 20.21 -7.47
C THR A 262 -5.05 19.74 -7.80
N GLY A 263 -4.82 19.34 -9.05
CA GLY A 263 -3.52 18.78 -9.41
C GLY A 263 -3.35 18.51 -10.88
N PHE A 264 -2.27 17.80 -11.16
CA PHE A 264 -1.88 17.36 -12.49
C PHE A 264 -1.81 15.82 -12.53
N GLU A 265 -2.40 15.23 -13.57
CA GLU A 265 -2.23 13.82 -13.91
C GLU A 265 -1.36 13.73 -15.16
N PHE A 266 -0.27 12.96 -15.07
CA PHE A 266 0.65 12.73 -16.18
C PHE A 266 0.34 11.38 -16.80
N GLN A 267 -0.12 11.39 -18.04
CA GLN A 267 -0.38 10.17 -18.80
C GLN A 267 0.94 9.45 -19.10
N PRO A 268 0.92 8.10 -19.22
CA PRO A 268 2.12 7.34 -19.50
C PRO A 268 2.88 7.88 -20.72
N SER A 269 4.07 8.37 -20.47
CA SER A 269 5.00 8.92 -21.47
C SER A 269 6.34 8.22 -21.38
N ARG A 270 7.30 8.61 -22.21
CA ARG A 270 8.68 8.11 -22.10
C ARG A 270 9.45 8.71 -20.93
N LEU A 271 8.93 9.74 -20.30
CA LEU A 271 9.62 10.48 -19.25
C LEU A 271 8.94 10.35 -17.90
N THR A 272 7.61 10.38 -17.86
CA THR A 272 6.87 10.41 -16.59
C THR A 272 5.51 9.71 -16.72
N ARG A 273 5.00 9.22 -15.60
CA ARG A 273 3.60 8.87 -15.38
C ARG A 273 3.26 9.12 -13.91
N GLY A 274 1.97 9.36 -13.62
CA GLY A 274 1.49 9.50 -12.25
C GLY A 274 0.75 10.80 -12.01
N GLU A 275 0.65 11.23 -10.77
CA GLU A 275 -0.07 12.45 -10.39
C GLU A 275 0.60 13.20 -9.25
N ILE A 276 0.30 14.50 -9.18
CA ILE A 276 0.61 15.36 -8.03
C ILE A 276 -0.61 16.23 -7.75
N PHE A 277 -0.93 16.42 -6.49
CA PHE A 277 -2.03 17.31 -6.10
C PHE A 277 -1.76 18.01 -4.77
N ILE A 278 -2.51 19.08 -4.59
CA ILE A 278 -2.61 19.82 -3.34
C ILE A 278 -4.08 20.09 -3.06
N GLY A 279 -4.42 20.31 -1.81
CA GLY A 279 -5.79 20.58 -1.44
C GLY A 279 -5.96 21.00 0.01
N TYR A 280 -7.18 20.91 0.45
CA TYR A 280 -7.57 21.20 1.81
C TYR A 280 -8.49 20.08 2.29
N LYS A 281 -8.23 19.58 3.47
CA LYS A 281 -8.97 18.51 4.13
C LYS A 281 -9.45 19.01 5.49
N TYR A 282 -10.66 18.64 5.83
CA TYR A 282 -11.25 18.82 7.14
C TYR A 282 -11.70 17.46 7.66
N TRP A 283 -11.14 17.09 8.79
CA TRP A 283 -11.49 15.90 9.54
C TRP A 283 -12.28 16.34 10.78
N ASP A 284 -13.48 15.83 10.95
CA ASP A 284 -14.39 16.16 12.04
C ASP A 284 -14.72 14.91 12.83
N SER A 285 -14.29 14.84 14.08
CA SER A 285 -14.55 13.73 14.99
C SER A 285 -15.81 14.03 15.83
N GLU A 286 -16.63 13.01 16.12
CA GLU A 286 -17.83 13.15 16.96
C GLU A 286 -17.50 13.15 18.46
N GLY A 287 -16.33 12.59 18.87
CA GLY A 287 -15.92 12.48 20.27
C GLY A 287 -15.23 13.73 20.84
N ASP A 288 -14.49 13.53 21.92
CA ASP A 288 -13.66 14.57 22.54
C ASP A 288 -12.35 14.83 21.78
N ILE A 289 -12.18 14.18 20.62
CA ILE A 289 -11.00 14.30 19.75
C ILE A 289 -11.14 15.57 18.89
N ASP A 290 -10.11 16.40 18.86
CA ASP A 290 -10.14 17.67 18.13
C ASP A 290 -10.23 17.48 16.60
N SER A 291 -11.07 18.31 15.98
CA SER A 291 -11.21 18.35 14.53
C SER A 291 -10.00 18.99 13.86
N ILE A 292 -9.49 18.37 12.79
CA ILE A 292 -8.27 18.85 12.11
C ILE A 292 -8.58 19.48 10.74
N PRO A 293 -8.54 20.81 10.64
CA PRO A 293 -8.47 21.48 9.35
C PRO A 293 -7.00 21.54 8.87
N HIS A 294 -6.66 20.92 7.75
CA HIS A 294 -5.28 20.93 7.28
C HIS A 294 -5.14 21.05 5.77
N PHE A 295 -3.97 21.55 5.35
CA PHE A 295 -3.56 21.52 3.96
C PHE A 295 -3.14 20.10 3.60
N THR A 296 -3.69 19.51 2.55
CA THR A 296 -3.35 18.18 2.08
C THR A 296 -2.54 18.20 0.80
N TYR A 297 -1.71 17.19 0.62
CA TYR A 297 -0.93 16.99 -0.60
C TYR A 297 -0.75 15.50 -0.89
N GLY A 298 -0.54 15.21 -2.15
CA GLY A 298 -0.17 13.88 -2.58
C GLY A 298 0.62 13.91 -3.88
N ALA A 299 1.49 12.93 -4.01
CA ALA A 299 2.25 12.70 -5.23
C ALA A 299 2.53 11.20 -5.38
N ASN A 300 2.40 10.72 -6.58
CA ASN A 300 2.92 9.41 -6.98
C ASN A 300 3.40 9.52 -8.42
N LEU A 301 4.71 9.66 -8.59
CA LEU A 301 5.34 9.94 -9.87
C LEU A 301 6.44 8.94 -10.19
N ASP A 302 6.32 8.27 -11.31
CA ASP A 302 7.42 7.55 -11.93
C ASP A 302 8.14 8.47 -12.93
N TRP A 303 9.42 8.64 -12.73
CA TRP A 303 10.32 9.30 -13.67
C TRP A 303 11.25 8.28 -14.32
N PHE A 304 11.11 8.09 -15.61
CA PHE A 304 11.96 7.23 -16.43
C PHE A 304 13.24 7.98 -16.80
N ALA A 305 14.15 8.17 -15.82
CA ALA A 305 15.37 8.96 -15.97
C ALA A 305 16.26 8.45 -17.09
N THR A 306 16.32 7.13 -17.27
CA THR A 306 16.91 6.45 -18.41
C THR A 306 16.11 5.20 -18.76
N PRO A 307 16.34 4.55 -19.91
CA PRO A 307 15.71 3.25 -20.20
C PRO A 307 16.01 2.15 -19.17
N LEU A 308 17.06 2.32 -18.35
CA LEU A 308 17.48 1.34 -17.34
C LEU A 308 17.26 1.82 -15.91
N LEU A 309 16.82 3.05 -15.69
CA LEU A 309 16.60 3.64 -14.37
C LEU A 309 15.22 4.28 -14.29
N THR A 310 14.41 3.78 -13.39
CA THR A 310 13.13 4.38 -12.98
C THR A 310 13.29 4.93 -11.58
N ILE A 311 12.84 6.16 -11.35
CA ILE A 311 12.78 6.77 -10.02
C ILE A 311 11.30 7.04 -9.72
N ASN A 312 10.82 6.49 -8.61
CA ASN A 312 9.49 6.77 -8.08
C ASN A 312 9.62 7.78 -6.94
N PHE A 313 8.77 8.80 -6.96
CA PHE A 313 8.54 9.73 -5.86
C PHE A 313 7.12 9.54 -5.36
N ASN A 314 6.98 9.36 -4.07
CA ASN A 314 5.68 9.35 -3.41
C ASN A 314 5.64 10.36 -2.28
N ALA A 315 4.47 10.94 -2.07
CA ALA A 315 4.16 11.78 -0.93
C ALA A 315 2.68 11.64 -0.61
N LYS A 316 2.34 11.51 0.65
CA LYS A 316 0.95 11.46 1.12
C LYS A 316 0.83 12.15 2.46
N GLN A 317 -0.38 12.63 2.73
CA GLN A 317 -0.80 13.06 4.05
C GLN A 317 -2.17 12.45 4.34
N GLU A 318 -2.31 11.89 5.51
CA GLU A 318 -3.55 11.24 5.97
C GLU A 318 -3.77 11.55 7.45
N VAL A 319 -5.02 11.44 7.87
CA VAL A 319 -5.38 11.50 9.29
C VAL A 319 -5.62 10.08 9.76
N LEU A 320 -4.98 9.72 10.86
CA LEU A 320 -5.14 8.47 11.58
C LEU A 320 -5.77 8.79 12.95
N THR A 321 -6.24 7.78 13.65
CA THR A 321 -6.70 7.89 15.04
C THR A 321 -5.84 7.00 15.92
N SER A 322 -5.53 7.48 17.12
CA SER A 322 -4.77 6.75 18.15
C SER A 322 -5.54 6.74 19.45
N ASN A 323 -5.51 5.63 20.18
CA ASN A 323 -6.05 5.53 21.54
C ASN A 323 -5.00 5.76 22.63
N PHE A 324 -3.84 6.24 22.29
CA PHE A 324 -2.77 6.51 23.25
C PHE A 324 -3.25 7.45 24.37
N ASP A 325 -3.11 7.01 25.61
CA ASP A 325 -3.48 7.78 26.80
C ASP A 325 -2.33 8.66 27.26
N TYR A 326 -2.56 9.96 27.36
CA TYR A 326 -1.59 10.90 27.92
C TYR A 326 -2.24 11.90 28.88
N ALA A 327 -1.77 11.94 30.12
CA ALA A 327 -2.20 12.89 31.14
C ALA A 327 -3.71 12.91 31.42
N GLY A 328 -4.42 11.79 31.15
CA GLY A 328 -5.86 11.63 31.33
C GLY A 328 -6.71 12.05 30.13
N LEU A 329 -6.07 12.28 28.98
CA LEU A 329 -6.71 12.41 27.69
C LEU A 329 -6.58 11.05 26.98
N SER A 330 -7.67 10.50 26.49
CA SER A 330 -7.71 9.26 25.73
C SER A 330 -8.00 9.57 24.27
N GLY A 331 -7.18 9.04 23.38
CA GLY A 331 -7.34 9.22 21.95
C GLY A 331 -6.79 10.54 21.41
N SER A 332 -6.46 10.54 20.16
CA SER A 332 -6.03 11.70 19.38
C SER A 332 -6.23 11.49 17.89
N SER A 333 -6.48 12.58 17.19
CA SER A 333 -6.26 12.64 15.75
C SER A 333 -4.77 12.80 15.46
N VAL A 334 -4.26 12.00 14.54
CA VAL A 334 -2.84 11.97 14.16
C VAL A 334 -2.68 12.39 12.71
N LEU A 335 -2.01 13.52 12.48
CA LEU A 335 -1.66 13.96 11.14
C LEU A 335 -0.37 13.26 10.67
N SER A 336 -0.52 12.22 9.86
CA SER A 336 0.61 11.46 9.30
C SER A 336 1.01 12.01 7.94
N SER A 337 2.28 12.38 7.80
CA SER A 337 2.88 12.91 6.57
C SER A 337 4.04 12.03 6.14
N THR A 338 3.94 11.40 4.96
CA THR A 338 4.97 10.52 4.44
C THR A 338 5.52 11.05 3.13
N VAL A 339 6.84 11.00 2.96
CA VAL A 339 7.52 11.26 1.69
C VAL A 339 8.53 10.15 1.42
N GLY A 340 8.63 9.72 0.16
CA GLY A 340 9.52 8.63 -0.21
C GLY A 340 10.10 8.78 -1.60
N ILE A 341 11.22 8.12 -1.80
CA ILE A 341 11.89 7.96 -3.08
C ILE A 341 12.36 6.53 -3.24
N ARG A 342 12.15 5.98 -4.43
CA ARG A 342 12.65 4.66 -4.81
C ARG A 342 13.33 4.73 -6.17
N GLY A 343 14.49 4.12 -6.29
CA GLY A 343 15.18 3.92 -7.56
C GLY A 343 15.24 2.45 -7.92
N ASP A 344 14.82 2.11 -9.14
CA ASP A 344 14.95 0.77 -9.71
C ASP A 344 15.88 0.83 -10.92
N TYR A 345 16.99 0.09 -10.85
CA TYR A 345 18.05 0.08 -11.86
C TYR A 345 18.27 -1.31 -12.45
N GLU A 346 18.14 -1.44 -13.77
CA GLU A 346 18.50 -2.64 -14.52
C GLU A 346 20.02 -2.64 -14.77
N TRP A 347 20.81 -3.15 -13.78
CA TRP A 347 22.24 -3.27 -13.94
C TRP A 347 22.61 -4.23 -15.09
N ARG A 348 21.87 -5.34 -15.17
CA ARG A 348 21.91 -6.28 -16.30
C ARG A 348 20.50 -6.75 -16.56
N ARG A 349 20.22 -7.31 -17.75
CA ARG A 349 18.89 -7.85 -18.09
C ARG A 349 18.32 -8.84 -17.09
N ASN A 350 19.17 -9.51 -16.33
CA ASN A 350 18.80 -10.50 -15.33
C ASN A 350 19.18 -10.08 -13.89
N ILE A 351 19.68 -8.85 -13.67
CA ILE A 351 20.00 -8.32 -12.35
C ILE A 351 19.38 -6.94 -12.21
N LEU A 352 18.44 -6.84 -11.28
CA LEU A 352 17.79 -5.61 -10.92
C LEU A 352 18.23 -5.19 -9.53
N LEU A 353 18.54 -3.92 -9.37
CA LEU A 353 18.89 -3.29 -8.11
C LEU A 353 17.83 -2.25 -7.79
N SER A 354 17.33 -2.27 -6.57
CA SER A 354 16.41 -1.25 -6.07
C SER A 354 16.94 -0.67 -4.78
N ALA A 355 16.73 0.62 -4.56
CA ALA A 355 16.99 1.27 -3.29
C ALA A 355 15.87 2.27 -3.01
N TRP A 356 15.50 2.43 -1.73
CA TRP A 356 14.45 3.35 -1.32
C TRP A 356 14.80 4.02 0.01
N PHE A 357 14.19 5.16 0.18
CA PHE A 357 14.19 5.90 1.42
C PHE A 357 12.82 6.52 1.62
N SER A 358 12.28 6.45 2.82
CA SER A 358 11.07 7.16 3.24
C SER A 358 11.27 7.83 4.59
N TYR A 359 10.60 8.94 4.74
CA TYR A 359 10.46 9.66 5.98
C TYR A 359 8.97 9.84 6.26
N GLN A 360 8.56 9.55 7.48
CA GLN A 360 7.22 9.77 8.00
C GLN A 360 7.31 10.59 9.28
N ASN A 361 6.41 11.56 9.40
CA ASN A 361 6.18 12.31 10.61
C ASN A 361 4.72 12.15 11.00
N GLN A 362 4.48 11.85 12.28
CA GLN A 362 3.16 11.74 12.89
C GLN A 362 3.03 12.78 13.98
N ASN A 363 2.16 13.76 13.77
CA ASN A 363 1.87 14.82 14.73
C ASN A 363 0.52 14.55 15.38
N TYR A 364 0.50 14.49 16.70
CA TYR A 364 -0.68 14.24 17.52
C TYR A 364 -1.28 15.58 17.95
N GLU A 365 -2.54 15.83 17.60
CA GLU A 365 -3.16 17.14 17.79
C GLU A 365 -3.60 17.40 19.23
N ASP A 366 -3.98 16.36 19.97
CA ASP A 366 -4.56 16.49 21.31
C ASP A 366 -3.52 16.51 22.43
N TYR A 367 -2.26 16.12 22.15
CA TYR A 367 -1.16 16.13 23.11
C TYR A 367 0.21 16.29 22.44
N PRO A 368 1.24 16.72 23.22
CA PRO A 368 2.54 17.10 22.65
C PRO A 368 3.39 15.88 22.27
N ARG A 369 2.87 15.04 21.34
CA ARG A 369 3.58 13.92 20.76
C ARG A 369 3.85 14.17 19.29
N ASP A 370 5.08 13.93 18.91
CA ASP A 370 5.57 14.04 17.54
C ASP A 370 6.53 12.87 17.31
N ASP A 371 6.23 12.04 16.31
CA ASP A 371 6.98 10.84 16.02
C ASP A 371 7.58 10.94 14.63
N ASP A 372 8.86 10.61 14.53
CA ASP A 372 9.61 10.57 13.28
C ASP A 372 10.05 9.16 12.97
N GLN A 373 9.78 8.70 11.75
CA GLN A 373 10.25 7.40 11.27
C GLN A 373 11.04 7.56 9.98
N TYR A 374 12.22 6.95 9.94
CA TYR A 374 13.07 6.86 8.75
C TYR A 374 13.20 5.41 8.34
N VAL A 375 12.88 5.10 7.08
CA VAL A 375 13.07 3.75 6.52
C VAL A 375 13.98 3.85 5.31
N ALA A 376 15.06 3.06 5.30
CA ALA A 376 15.96 2.94 4.16
C ALA A 376 16.13 1.46 3.79
N GLY A 377 16.21 1.16 2.51
CA GLY A 377 16.40 -0.22 2.10
C GLY A 377 17.00 -0.37 0.71
N ALA A 378 17.41 -1.60 0.45
CA ALA A 378 17.95 -2.02 -0.85
C ALA A 378 17.53 -3.45 -1.17
N GLU A 379 17.35 -3.73 -2.44
CA GLU A 379 17.01 -5.06 -2.95
C GLU A 379 17.87 -5.40 -4.17
N LEU A 380 18.33 -6.64 -4.19
CA LEU A 380 18.92 -7.27 -5.38
C LEU A 380 17.98 -8.38 -5.82
N ARG A 381 17.54 -8.32 -7.08
CA ARG A 381 16.79 -9.40 -7.74
C ARG A 381 17.63 -10.01 -8.85
N TYR A 382 17.84 -11.31 -8.78
CA TYR A 382 18.53 -12.09 -9.81
C TYR A 382 17.52 -13.00 -10.51
N LEU A 383 17.14 -12.64 -11.74
CA LEU A 383 16.26 -13.43 -12.61
C LEU A 383 17.10 -14.59 -13.20
N TYR A 384 17.07 -15.74 -12.51
CA TYR A 384 17.82 -16.93 -12.97
C TYR A 384 17.24 -17.44 -14.29
N ASN A 385 15.92 -17.51 -14.37
CA ASN A 385 15.16 -17.78 -15.60
C ASN A 385 13.72 -17.22 -15.43
N ARG A 386 12.84 -17.48 -16.40
CA ARG A 386 11.44 -17.01 -16.33
C ARG A 386 10.59 -17.64 -15.23
N TYR A 387 11.06 -18.71 -14.60
CA TYR A 387 10.35 -19.44 -13.54
C TYR A 387 10.93 -19.24 -12.15
N ALA A 388 12.14 -18.69 -12.04
CA ALA A 388 12.82 -18.56 -10.76
C ALA A 388 13.57 -17.24 -10.65
N THR A 389 13.30 -16.50 -9.57
CA THR A 389 13.96 -15.25 -9.22
C THR A 389 14.47 -15.33 -7.80
N PHE A 390 15.76 -15.06 -7.58
CA PHE A 390 16.34 -14.90 -6.25
C PHE A 390 16.23 -13.45 -5.82
N ARG A 391 15.92 -13.23 -4.55
CA ARG A 391 15.81 -11.92 -3.92
C ARG A 391 16.71 -11.86 -2.69
N LEU A 392 17.39 -10.74 -2.51
CA LEU A 392 18.09 -10.37 -1.28
C LEU A 392 17.69 -8.95 -0.95
N THR A 393 17.18 -8.72 0.26
CA THR A 393 16.67 -7.42 0.70
C THR A 393 17.28 -7.05 2.03
N TYR A 394 17.57 -5.78 2.20
CA TYR A 394 17.93 -5.16 3.47
C TYR A 394 16.98 -3.98 3.73
N ASN A 395 16.45 -3.90 4.94
CA ASN A 395 15.70 -2.76 5.45
C ASN A 395 16.31 -2.29 6.77
N TYR A 396 16.36 -1.00 6.94
CA TYR A 396 16.70 -0.32 8.18
C TYR A 396 15.58 0.66 8.52
N THR A 397 15.10 0.58 9.75
CA THR A 397 14.09 1.49 10.32
C THR A 397 14.70 2.18 11.54
N ASP A 398 14.49 3.49 11.64
CA ASP A 398 14.85 4.32 12.80
C ASP A 398 13.60 5.12 13.18
N TYR A 399 13.10 4.89 14.38
CA TYR A 399 11.91 5.53 14.91
C TYR A 399 12.26 6.29 16.18
N ALA A 400 11.79 7.52 16.28
CA ALA A 400 12.00 8.39 17.43
C ALA A 400 10.71 9.13 17.79
N SER A 401 10.39 9.19 19.08
CA SER A 401 9.22 9.87 19.60
C SER A 401 9.61 10.95 20.61
N SER A 402 8.93 12.09 20.56
CA SER A 402 9.09 13.14 21.56
C SER A 402 8.64 12.71 22.98
N LEU A 403 7.85 11.64 23.11
CA LEU A 403 7.42 11.04 24.37
C LEU A 403 8.13 9.72 24.68
N ASN A 404 9.34 9.52 24.19
CA ASN A 404 10.14 8.32 24.47
C ASN A 404 10.20 8.00 25.98
N GLY A 405 9.90 6.75 26.34
CA GLY A 405 9.85 6.24 27.72
C GLY A 405 8.54 6.55 28.47
N VAL A 406 7.53 7.08 27.81
CA VAL A 406 6.21 7.38 28.40
C VAL A 406 5.17 6.40 27.87
N ASN A 407 4.45 5.71 28.76
CA ASN A 407 3.32 4.82 28.45
C ASN A 407 3.61 3.78 27.33
N GLY A 408 4.82 3.22 27.31
CA GLY A 408 5.21 2.21 26.34
C GLY A 408 5.73 2.74 25.00
N VAL A 409 5.76 4.06 24.79
CA VAL A 409 6.43 4.65 23.62
C VAL A 409 7.93 4.50 23.76
N GLU A 410 8.58 3.85 22.83
CA GLU A 410 10.03 3.67 22.80
C GLU A 410 10.60 4.07 21.45
N ASP A 411 11.71 4.83 21.46
CA ASP A 411 12.54 4.94 20.27
C ASP A 411 13.10 3.55 19.93
N TYR A 412 13.25 3.23 18.65
CA TYR A 412 13.88 1.97 18.30
C TYR A 412 14.62 2.05 16.96
N GLN A 413 15.56 1.12 16.80
CA GLN A 413 16.21 0.84 15.53
C GLN A 413 15.99 -0.62 15.19
N GLN A 414 15.82 -0.90 13.91
CA GLN A 414 15.60 -2.25 13.44
C GLN A 414 16.29 -2.46 12.10
N SER A 415 17.03 -3.57 11.98
CA SER A 415 17.62 -4.02 10.72
C SER A 415 17.11 -5.40 10.34
N VAL A 416 16.57 -5.50 9.14
CA VAL A 416 16.06 -6.76 8.60
C VAL A 416 16.80 -7.12 7.33
N VAL A 417 17.49 -8.28 7.33
CA VAL A 417 18.08 -8.88 6.14
C VAL A 417 17.26 -10.09 5.76
N SER A 418 16.83 -10.20 4.53
CA SER A 418 16.09 -11.38 4.06
C SER A 418 16.56 -11.83 2.68
N GLY A 419 16.51 -13.13 2.46
CA GLY A 419 16.82 -13.74 1.17
C GLY A 419 15.88 -14.87 0.85
N GLY A 420 15.52 -15.02 -0.43
CA GLY A 420 14.60 -16.06 -0.84
C GLY A 420 14.52 -16.28 -2.33
N ILE A 421 13.68 -17.21 -2.71
CA ILE A 421 13.36 -17.55 -4.09
C ILE A 421 11.88 -17.34 -4.36
N VAL A 422 11.58 -16.69 -5.47
CA VAL A 422 10.22 -16.61 -6.04
C VAL A 422 10.17 -17.60 -7.20
N LEU A 423 9.28 -18.56 -7.12
CA LEU A 423 8.95 -19.49 -8.19
C LEU A 423 7.66 -19.05 -8.86
N THR A 424 7.62 -19.02 -10.17
CA THR A 424 6.44 -18.64 -10.99
C THR A 424 6.25 -19.67 -12.11
N TYR A 425 5.00 -19.86 -12.53
CA TYR A 425 4.70 -20.79 -13.62
C TYR A 425 3.82 -20.15 -14.69
#